data_bf53d9da7c354c1bb0ae2c94a50bff33
#
_entry.id   bf53d9da7c354c1bb0ae2c94a50bff33
#
_cell.length_a   1.000
_cell.length_b   1.000
_cell.length_c   1.000
_cell.angle_alpha   90.00
_cell.angle_beta   90.00
_cell.angle_gamma   90.00
#
_symmetry.space_group_name_H-M   'P 1'
#
loop_
_entity.id
_entity.type
_entity.pdbx_description
1 polymer ?
#
loop_
_entity_poly.entity_id
_entity_poly.type
_entity_poly.pdbx_seq_one_letter_code
_entity_poly.pdbx_strand_id
1 'polypeptide(L)'
;MTQSPFVAISTRLLLAGVLLLQGAGLAAAQSAAPAARPSAGQKTALLTRPEASNFAETSQYADVMSYMKAMASASPQIHLTTFGYTFEGRPLPLAIIGAPGATPEQVLATGKTRVYLQGNIHAGEVEGKEALLWLLRSIARGERADWFKSVVLLIGPIYNADGNERVSVANRGSQNGPIGGMGQRANAQNLDLNRDCTKLETPEARSMAMLLTRYDPHVAIDLHTTDGSADSGFYLTYETSLNPNDSKATSGLLRDSLLPSVTKTIKAKHGWDYFYYGGVARGAERSYWSYGDLAKARYTSTYFGVRNRLGILVETYSYASFEDRIKANYWFLEEVLDYVVKSGESVRRAVATADGESVIGKELAVRQELVKGAAPVPVVFAHTVA
;
A
#
# COMPACT_ATOMS: atom_id res chain seq x y z
N MET A 1 6.79 -43.97 -51.48
CA MET A 1 6.16 -43.81 -52.80
C MET A 1 4.78 -43.28 -52.56
N THR A 2 4.55 -42.08 -52.89
CA THR A 2 3.56 -41.30 -53.65
C THR A 2 3.55 -39.87 -53.14
N GLN A 3 3.85 -38.99 -54.05
CA GLN A 3 3.95 -37.53 -53.93
C GLN A 3 2.57 -36.91 -53.99
N SER A 4 2.41 -35.81 -53.26
CA SER A 4 1.26 -34.93 -53.33
C SER A 4 1.64 -33.67 -54.10
N PRO A 5 0.77 -33.08 -54.96
CA PRO A 5 1.14 -31.92 -55.79
C PRO A 5 0.78 -30.58 -55.12
N PHE A 6 1.66 -29.62 -55.33
CA PHE A 6 1.48 -28.20 -55.07
C PHE A 6 0.44 -27.58 -56.05
N VAL A 7 -0.45 -26.73 -55.53
CA VAL A 7 -1.29 -25.82 -56.32
C VAL A 7 -0.80 -24.38 -56.07
N ALA A 8 -0.31 -23.77 -57.17
CA ALA A 8 0.06 -22.38 -57.22
C ALA A 8 -1.15 -21.53 -57.67
N ILE A 9 -1.48 -20.49 -56.91
CA ILE A 9 -2.48 -19.48 -57.29
C ILE A 9 -1.76 -18.18 -57.59
N SER A 10 -1.86 -17.76 -58.85
CA SER A 10 -1.30 -16.53 -59.37
C SER A 10 -2.18 -15.31 -59.08
N THR A 11 -1.58 -14.26 -58.54
CA THR A 11 -2.20 -12.97 -58.30
C THR A 11 -2.10 -12.07 -59.54
N ARG A 12 -3.22 -11.61 -60.07
CA ARG A 12 -3.25 -10.57 -61.12
C ARG A 12 -3.43 -9.19 -60.45
N LEU A 13 -2.48 -8.29 -60.69
CA LEU A 13 -2.61 -6.86 -60.43
C LEU A 13 -3.61 -6.22 -61.44
N LEU A 14 -4.52 -5.43 -60.92
CA LEU A 14 -5.28 -4.42 -61.65
C LEU A 14 -4.86 -3.03 -61.18
N LEU A 15 -4.18 -2.28 -62.00
CA LEU A 15 -3.98 -0.84 -61.86
C LEU A 15 -5.26 -0.12 -62.31
N ALA A 16 -5.81 0.71 -61.41
CA ALA A 16 -6.78 1.74 -61.78
C ALA A 16 -6.24 3.08 -61.27
N GLY A 17 -5.96 3.98 -62.19
CA GLY A 17 -5.52 5.33 -61.90
C GLY A 17 -6.70 6.19 -61.44
N VAL A 18 -6.45 7.07 -60.48
CA VAL A 18 -7.37 8.12 -60.07
C VAL A 18 -6.68 9.49 -60.09
N LEU A 19 -7.35 10.40 -60.75
CA LEU A 19 -6.98 11.80 -60.97
C LEU A 19 -6.82 12.56 -59.64
N LEU A 20 -5.79 13.41 -59.62
CA LEU A 20 -5.59 14.47 -58.63
C LEU A 20 -6.63 15.59 -58.84
N LEU A 21 -7.38 15.90 -57.78
CA LEU A 21 -8.05 17.18 -57.61
C LEU A 21 -7.47 17.81 -56.34
N GLN A 22 -6.68 18.88 -56.52
CA GLN A 22 -6.19 19.72 -55.43
C GLN A 22 -7.34 20.61 -54.98
N GLY A 23 -7.82 20.34 -53.76
CA GLY A 23 -8.67 21.24 -52.98
C GLY A 23 -7.88 21.77 -51.81
N ALA A 24 -7.46 23.04 -51.86
CA ALA A 24 -6.85 23.73 -50.72
C ALA A 24 -7.94 24.00 -49.66
N GLY A 25 -8.01 23.13 -48.67
CA GLY A 25 -8.79 23.36 -47.46
C GLY A 25 -7.89 23.85 -46.35
N LEU A 26 -8.02 25.13 -45.96
CA LEU A 26 -7.43 25.68 -44.72
C LEU A 26 -7.98 24.89 -43.54
N ALA A 27 -7.19 24.00 -42.97
CA ALA A 27 -7.46 23.42 -41.68
C ALA A 27 -7.15 24.48 -40.61
N ALA A 28 -8.20 25.12 -40.11
CA ALA A 28 -8.10 25.91 -38.88
C ALA A 28 -7.71 24.97 -37.73
N ALA A 29 -6.48 25.11 -37.27
CA ALA A 29 -6.06 24.47 -36.01
C ALA A 29 -6.91 25.03 -34.89
N GLN A 30 -7.92 24.29 -34.47
CA GLN A 30 -8.57 24.54 -33.19
C GLN A 30 -7.55 24.28 -32.10
N SER A 31 -6.96 25.35 -31.55
CA SER A 31 -6.20 25.27 -30.32
C SER A 31 -7.15 24.76 -29.23
N ALA A 32 -6.92 23.54 -28.74
CA ALA A 32 -7.60 23.07 -27.56
C ALA A 32 -7.33 24.08 -26.44
N ALA A 33 -8.36 24.77 -26.00
CA ALA A 33 -8.28 25.66 -24.85
C ALA A 33 -7.73 24.84 -23.67
N PRO A 34 -6.78 25.37 -22.88
CA PRO A 34 -6.29 24.68 -21.70
C PRO A 34 -7.49 24.42 -20.78
N ALA A 35 -7.62 23.17 -20.31
CA ALA A 35 -8.67 22.78 -19.39
C ALA A 35 -8.73 23.80 -18.24
N ALA A 36 -9.90 24.39 -18.05
CA ALA A 36 -10.11 25.40 -17.03
C ALA A 36 -9.66 24.87 -15.66
N ARG A 37 -8.75 25.58 -15.01
CA ARG A 37 -8.38 25.27 -13.62
C ARG A 37 -9.65 25.30 -12.77
N PRO A 38 -9.88 24.27 -11.91
CA PRO A 38 -11.03 24.27 -11.03
C PRO A 38 -11.04 25.55 -10.21
N SER A 39 -12.18 26.24 -10.15
CA SER A 39 -12.36 27.44 -9.32
C SER A 39 -12.15 27.07 -7.85
N ALA A 40 -11.74 28.06 -7.02
CA ALA A 40 -11.50 27.88 -5.60
C ALA A 40 -12.71 27.27 -4.83
N GLY A 41 -13.92 27.36 -5.36
CA GLY A 41 -15.13 26.73 -4.84
C GLY A 41 -15.26 25.21 -5.15
N GLN A 42 -14.54 24.69 -6.14
CA GLN A 42 -14.49 23.25 -6.45
C GLN A 42 -13.52 22.45 -5.56
N LYS A 43 -12.80 23.12 -4.67
CA LYS A 43 -12.04 22.50 -3.56
C LYS A 43 -12.95 21.89 -2.48
N THR A 44 -14.25 21.95 -2.65
CA THR A 44 -15.23 21.43 -1.72
C THR A 44 -15.26 19.92 -1.80
N ALA A 45 -14.65 19.32 -0.80
CA ALA A 45 -14.90 17.99 -0.25
C ALA A 45 -15.48 16.96 -1.24
N LEU A 46 -14.64 16.35 -2.10
CA LEU A 46 -14.96 15.00 -2.55
C LEU A 46 -14.93 14.13 -1.31
N LEU A 47 -16.08 13.74 -0.82
CA LEU A 47 -16.21 12.79 0.26
C LEU A 47 -15.87 11.40 -0.25
N THR A 48 -15.17 10.61 0.54
CA THR A 48 -15.03 9.18 0.30
C THR A 48 -16.36 8.47 0.58
N ARG A 49 -16.51 7.22 0.13
CA ARG A 49 -17.73 6.45 0.41
C ARG A 49 -18.05 6.35 1.90
N PRO A 50 -17.08 6.07 2.80
CA PRO A 50 -17.33 6.12 4.23
C PRO A 50 -17.90 7.45 4.71
N GLU A 51 -17.30 8.57 4.32
CA GLU A 51 -17.78 9.89 4.73
C GLU A 51 -19.18 10.19 4.20
N ALA A 52 -19.46 9.85 2.96
CA ALA A 52 -20.77 10.06 2.34
C ALA A 52 -21.88 9.21 2.95
N SER A 53 -21.53 8.05 3.52
CA SER A 53 -22.45 7.13 4.17
C SER A 53 -22.46 7.23 5.71
N ASN A 54 -21.82 8.27 6.28
CA ASN A 54 -21.59 8.38 7.72
C ASN A 54 -20.93 7.12 8.31
N PHE A 55 -19.90 6.63 7.62
CA PHE A 55 -19.12 5.43 7.96
C PHE A 55 -19.91 4.11 8.00
N ALA A 56 -21.08 4.06 7.34
CA ALA A 56 -21.86 2.85 7.21
C ALA A 56 -21.32 1.91 6.11
N GLU A 57 -20.64 2.44 5.11
CA GLU A 57 -20.18 1.69 3.94
C GLU A 57 -18.70 1.95 3.65
N THR A 58 -18.02 1.00 3.03
CA THR A 58 -16.65 1.13 2.51
C THR A 58 -16.64 1.28 1.00
N SER A 59 -15.58 1.87 0.46
CA SER A 59 -15.42 2.08 -0.99
C SER A 59 -15.29 0.75 -1.74
N GLN A 60 -16.10 0.57 -2.77
CA GLN A 60 -15.94 -0.49 -3.77
C GLN A 60 -14.84 -0.12 -4.77
N TYR A 61 -14.44 -1.05 -5.63
CA TYR A 61 -13.39 -0.81 -6.63
C TYR A 61 -13.69 0.39 -7.54
N ALA A 62 -14.95 0.51 -7.98
CA ALA A 62 -15.37 1.63 -8.82
C ALA A 62 -15.27 2.98 -8.09
N ASP A 63 -15.60 3.03 -6.79
CA ASP A 63 -15.46 4.23 -5.96
C ASP A 63 -14.00 4.64 -5.86
N VAL A 64 -13.09 3.67 -5.55
CA VAL A 64 -11.64 3.91 -5.47
C VAL A 64 -11.10 4.48 -6.78
N MET A 65 -11.43 3.84 -7.91
CA MET A 65 -10.95 4.28 -9.22
C MET A 65 -11.44 5.68 -9.59
N SER A 66 -12.72 5.96 -9.34
CA SER A 66 -13.33 7.26 -9.60
C SER A 66 -12.70 8.35 -8.72
N TYR A 67 -12.49 8.04 -7.44
CA TYR A 67 -11.88 8.95 -6.49
C TYR A 67 -10.42 9.28 -6.85
N MET A 68 -9.60 8.25 -7.16
CA MET A 68 -8.22 8.46 -7.61
C MET A 68 -8.13 9.34 -8.86
N LYS A 69 -9.01 9.08 -9.85
CA LYS A 69 -9.09 9.93 -11.08
C LYS A 69 -9.46 11.37 -10.75
N ALA A 70 -10.40 11.58 -9.83
CA ALA A 70 -10.79 12.91 -9.41
C ALA A 70 -9.63 13.64 -8.70
N MET A 71 -8.86 12.97 -7.84
CA MET A 71 -7.69 13.53 -7.18
C MET A 71 -6.58 13.87 -8.16
N ALA A 72 -6.32 13.00 -9.14
CA ALA A 72 -5.35 13.29 -10.21
C ALA A 72 -5.78 14.45 -11.11
N SER A 73 -7.08 14.58 -11.38
CA SER A 73 -7.60 15.75 -12.11
C SER A 73 -7.50 17.04 -11.32
N ALA A 74 -7.58 16.98 -9.99
CA ALA A 74 -7.48 18.14 -9.11
C ALA A 74 -6.03 18.60 -8.86
N SER A 75 -5.04 17.70 -9.04
CA SER A 75 -3.63 18.00 -8.79
C SER A 75 -2.71 17.41 -9.86
N PRO A 76 -1.91 18.25 -10.55
CA PRO A 76 -0.96 17.76 -11.56
C PRO A 76 0.22 17.00 -10.96
N GLN A 77 0.34 16.95 -9.64
CA GLN A 77 1.38 16.18 -8.94
C GLN A 77 1.03 14.70 -8.78
N ILE A 78 -0.23 14.32 -9.03
CA ILE A 78 -0.70 12.94 -8.88
C ILE A 78 -0.76 12.30 -10.26
N HIS A 79 0.12 11.34 -10.51
CA HIS A 79 0.17 10.57 -11.74
C HIS A 79 -0.39 9.17 -11.49
N LEU A 80 -1.36 8.74 -12.28
CA LEU A 80 -1.96 7.42 -12.15
C LEU A 80 -1.36 6.44 -13.15
N THR A 81 -1.14 5.21 -12.69
CA THR A 81 -0.74 4.08 -13.51
C THR A 81 -1.34 2.78 -12.96
N THR A 82 -1.01 1.68 -13.59
CA THR A 82 -1.37 0.32 -13.16
C THR A 82 -0.09 -0.47 -12.94
N PHE A 83 0.05 -1.15 -11.79
CA PHE A 83 1.23 -1.98 -11.52
C PHE A 83 1.00 -3.48 -11.78
N GLY A 84 -0.21 -3.87 -12.17
CA GLY A 84 -0.58 -5.24 -12.50
C GLY A 84 -2.08 -5.44 -12.56
N TYR A 85 -2.50 -6.70 -12.47
CA TYR A 85 -3.90 -7.11 -12.56
C TYR A 85 -4.22 -8.17 -11.52
N THR A 86 -5.48 -8.19 -11.06
CA THR A 86 -6.01 -9.26 -10.22
C THR A 86 -6.31 -10.50 -11.05
N PHE A 87 -6.68 -11.59 -10.36
CA PHE A 87 -7.09 -12.82 -11.04
C PHE A 87 -8.33 -12.63 -11.94
N GLU A 88 -9.29 -11.81 -11.53
CA GLU A 88 -10.47 -11.46 -12.35
C GLU A 88 -10.20 -10.36 -13.38
N GLY A 89 -8.93 -9.94 -13.55
CA GLY A 89 -8.51 -8.99 -14.57
C GLY A 89 -8.73 -7.52 -14.21
N ARG A 90 -9.02 -7.16 -12.96
CA ARG A 90 -9.10 -5.77 -12.53
C ARG A 90 -7.71 -5.14 -12.49
N PRO A 91 -7.49 -3.97 -13.11
CA PRO A 91 -6.24 -3.23 -12.95
C PRO A 91 -5.95 -2.90 -11.49
N LEU A 92 -4.71 -3.12 -11.04
CA LEU A 92 -4.23 -2.70 -9.73
C LEU A 92 -3.72 -1.26 -9.81
N PRO A 93 -4.47 -0.26 -9.29
CA PRO A 93 -4.12 1.13 -9.47
C PRO A 93 -2.96 1.54 -8.60
N LEU A 94 -2.13 2.44 -9.12
CA LEU A 94 -1.02 3.06 -8.42
C LEU A 94 -1.02 4.56 -8.68
N ALA A 95 -1.01 5.36 -7.61
CA ALA A 95 -0.77 6.80 -7.70
C ALA A 95 0.70 7.08 -7.36
N ILE A 96 1.35 7.85 -8.23
CA ILE A 96 2.73 8.31 -8.06
C ILE A 96 2.70 9.81 -7.79
N ILE A 97 3.36 10.25 -6.72
CA ILE A 97 3.42 11.65 -6.32
C ILE A 97 4.87 12.03 -6.02
N GLY A 98 5.29 13.21 -6.44
CA GLY A 98 6.65 13.72 -6.18
C GLY A 98 7.69 13.34 -7.25
N ALA A 99 7.25 12.71 -8.35
CA ALA A 99 8.02 12.47 -9.56
C ALA A 99 7.41 13.22 -10.76
N PRO A 100 8.13 13.42 -11.87
CA PRO A 100 7.60 14.11 -13.05
C PRO A 100 6.59 13.29 -13.85
N GLY A 101 6.42 12.01 -13.53
CA GLY A 101 5.48 11.10 -14.17
C GLY A 101 5.40 9.77 -13.44
N ALA A 102 4.71 8.80 -14.05
CA ALA A 102 4.38 7.54 -13.39
C ALA A 102 5.28 6.36 -13.76
N THR A 103 6.27 6.51 -14.66
CA THR A 103 7.13 5.38 -15.01
C THR A 103 8.22 5.12 -13.97
N PRO A 104 8.68 3.86 -13.82
CA PRO A 104 9.78 3.55 -12.91
C PRO A 104 11.02 4.39 -13.15
N GLU A 105 11.38 4.62 -14.42
CA GLU A 105 12.55 5.40 -14.82
C GLU A 105 12.44 6.86 -14.35
N GLN A 106 11.25 7.47 -14.49
CA GLN A 106 10.99 8.82 -14.01
C GLN A 106 11.05 8.92 -12.49
N VAL A 107 10.57 7.89 -11.80
CA VAL A 107 10.61 7.80 -10.33
C VAL A 107 12.06 7.65 -9.84
N LEU A 108 12.81 6.71 -10.40
CA LEU A 108 14.19 6.44 -10.02
C LEU A 108 15.12 7.64 -10.31
N ALA A 109 14.93 8.31 -11.44
CA ALA A 109 15.70 9.47 -11.84
C ALA A 109 15.60 10.66 -10.86
N THR A 110 14.58 10.69 -9.99
CA THR A 110 14.44 11.74 -8.97
C THR A 110 15.53 11.69 -7.89
N GLY A 111 16.13 10.53 -7.64
CA GLY A 111 17.06 10.30 -6.52
C GLY A 111 16.43 10.45 -5.12
N LYS A 112 15.13 10.70 -5.03
CA LYS A 112 14.40 10.90 -3.77
C LYS A 112 14.19 9.60 -3.01
N THR A 113 13.82 9.72 -1.73
CA THR A 113 13.37 8.57 -0.94
C THR A 113 12.00 8.12 -1.44
N ARG A 114 11.88 6.83 -1.78
CA ARG A 114 10.67 6.22 -2.33
C ARG A 114 9.94 5.46 -1.24
N VAL A 115 8.65 5.71 -1.09
CA VAL A 115 7.79 5.07 -0.09
C VAL A 115 6.60 4.43 -0.79
N TYR A 116 6.42 3.13 -0.61
CA TYR A 116 5.27 2.37 -1.08
C TYR A 116 4.26 2.18 0.05
N LEU A 117 3.01 2.53 -0.20
CA LEU A 117 1.89 2.41 0.72
C LEU A 117 0.85 1.48 0.10
N GLN A 118 0.58 0.37 0.75
CA GLN A 118 -0.36 -0.65 0.32
C GLN A 118 -1.52 -0.77 1.31
N GLY A 119 -2.74 -0.84 0.78
CA GLY A 119 -3.92 -1.16 1.57
C GLY A 119 -4.69 -2.34 0.99
N ASN A 120 -5.54 -2.94 1.81
CA ASN A 120 -6.56 -3.89 1.38
C ASN A 120 -6.00 -5.22 0.83
N ILE A 121 -4.89 -5.72 1.35
CA ILE A 121 -4.41 -7.08 1.01
C ILE A 121 -5.40 -8.15 1.49
N HIS A 122 -5.95 -7.97 2.69
CA HIS A 122 -7.16 -8.66 3.13
C HIS A 122 -8.33 -7.71 2.91
N ALA A 123 -9.21 -8.05 1.99
CA ALA A 123 -10.18 -7.07 1.51
C ALA A 123 -11.30 -6.72 2.49
N GLY A 124 -11.42 -7.44 3.60
CA GLY A 124 -12.26 -7.07 4.73
C GLY A 124 -11.62 -6.07 5.70
N GLU A 125 -10.32 -5.80 5.56
CA GLU A 125 -9.55 -4.83 6.34
C GLU A 125 -9.53 -3.51 5.57
N VAL A 126 -10.61 -2.75 5.70
CA VAL A 126 -10.99 -1.70 4.74
C VAL A 126 -10.41 -0.32 5.06
N GLU A 127 -10.04 -0.05 6.30
CA GLU A 127 -9.66 1.28 6.77
C GLU A 127 -8.34 1.77 6.19
N GLY A 128 -7.39 0.88 5.91
CA GLY A 128 -6.13 1.23 5.24
C GLY A 128 -6.37 1.81 3.85
N LYS A 129 -7.28 1.20 3.09
CA LYS A 129 -7.74 1.70 1.79
C LYS A 129 -8.29 3.12 1.90
N GLU A 130 -9.20 3.35 2.85
CA GLU A 130 -9.87 4.64 3.03
C GLU A 130 -8.89 5.72 3.53
N ALA A 131 -7.96 5.37 4.41
CA ALA A 131 -6.91 6.29 4.87
C ALA A 131 -6.00 6.74 3.72
N LEU A 132 -5.69 5.84 2.78
CA LEU A 132 -4.92 6.18 1.57
C LEU A 132 -5.70 7.10 0.63
N LEU A 133 -7.02 6.97 0.55
CA LEU A 133 -7.86 7.92 -0.18
C LEU A 133 -7.89 9.30 0.50
N TRP A 134 -7.96 9.35 1.84
CA TRP A 134 -7.83 10.61 2.58
C TRP A 134 -6.47 11.28 2.34
N LEU A 135 -5.40 10.50 2.32
CA LEU A 135 -4.06 11.00 2.04
C LEU A 135 -3.97 11.58 0.62
N LEU A 136 -4.53 10.93 -0.38
CA LEU A 136 -4.60 11.45 -1.75
C LEU A 136 -5.38 12.77 -1.82
N ARG A 137 -6.46 12.92 -1.06
CA ARG A 137 -7.22 14.17 -0.98
C ARG A 137 -6.42 15.30 -0.34
N SER A 138 -5.76 15.01 0.77
CA SER A 138 -4.88 15.98 1.44
C SER A 138 -3.80 16.51 0.49
N ILE A 139 -3.16 15.59 -0.25
CA ILE A 139 -2.16 15.91 -1.27
C ILE A 139 -2.78 16.73 -2.41
N ALA A 140 -3.95 16.36 -2.91
CA ALA A 140 -4.64 17.08 -3.98
C ALA A 140 -5.04 18.52 -3.58
N ARG A 141 -5.26 18.75 -2.28
CA ARG A 141 -5.49 20.08 -1.72
C ARG A 141 -4.22 20.93 -1.55
N GLY A 142 -3.05 20.35 -1.83
CA GLY A 142 -1.76 21.00 -1.66
C GLY A 142 -1.24 21.00 -0.22
N GLU A 143 -1.92 20.27 0.67
CA GLU A 143 -1.39 19.98 2.00
C GLU A 143 -0.12 19.11 1.86
N ARG A 144 0.86 19.29 2.73
CA ARG A 144 2.10 18.48 2.68
C ARG A 144 2.94 18.61 1.40
N ALA A 145 2.83 19.70 0.65
CA ALA A 145 3.61 19.90 -0.58
C ALA A 145 5.13 19.81 -0.35
N ASP A 146 5.58 20.12 0.85
CA ASP A 146 7.00 20.03 1.24
C ASP A 146 7.56 18.61 1.23
N TRP A 147 6.74 17.57 1.45
CA TRP A 147 7.19 16.19 1.38
C TRP A 147 7.81 15.85 0.03
N PHE A 148 7.24 16.38 -1.04
CA PHE A 148 7.63 16.04 -2.41
C PHE A 148 8.91 16.71 -2.89
N LYS A 149 9.55 17.51 -2.05
CA LYS A 149 10.93 17.99 -2.28
C LYS A 149 11.94 16.85 -2.16
N SER A 150 11.70 15.88 -1.26
CA SER A 150 12.64 14.80 -0.91
C SER A 150 12.06 13.38 -1.01
N VAL A 151 10.74 13.24 -1.18
CA VAL A 151 10.04 11.94 -1.19
C VAL A 151 9.25 11.75 -2.47
N VAL A 152 9.19 10.50 -2.94
CA VAL A 152 8.22 10.02 -3.93
C VAL A 152 7.31 9.00 -3.23
N LEU A 153 6.00 9.20 -3.34
CA LEU A 153 5.01 8.24 -2.87
C LEU A 153 4.51 7.36 -4.01
N LEU A 154 4.34 6.08 -3.69
CA LEU A 154 3.70 5.07 -4.52
C LEU A 154 2.51 4.54 -3.71
N ILE A 155 1.28 4.91 -4.06
CA ILE A 155 0.08 4.61 -3.28
C ILE A 155 -0.78 3.61 -4.04
N GLY A 156 -0.87 2.37 -3.53
CA GLY A 156 -1.75 1.30 -4.01
C GLY A 156 -2.88 1.04 -3.00
N PRO A 157 -4.01 1.75 -3.07
CA PRO A 157 -5.02 1.69 -2.01
C PRO A 157 -5.82 0.39 -1.98
N ILE A 158 -5.89 -0.35 -3.09
CA ILE A 158 -6.72 -1.53 -3.21
C ILE A 158 -5.95 -2.67 -3.90
N TYR A 159 -5.29 -3.50 -3.09
CA TYR A 159 -4.47 -4.60 -3.62
C TYR A 159 -5.28 -5.86 -3.90
N ASN A 160 -6.18 -6.28 -3.01
CA ASN A 160 -7.11 -7.38 -3.22
C ASN A 160 -8.44 -6.86 -3.78
N ALA A 161 -8.41 -6.33 -5.00
CA ALA A 161 -9.58 -5.70 -5.59
C ALA A 161 -10.72 -6.70 -5.86
N ASP A 162 -10.42 -7.98 -6.12
CA ASP A 162 -11.44 -9.00 -6.31
C ASP A 162 -12.15 -9.37 -5.01
N GLY A 163 -11.39 -9.57 -3.93
CA GLY A 163 -11.97 -9.82 -2.61
C GLY A 163 -12.75 -8.64 -2.06
N ASN A 164 -12.38 -7.41 -2.43
CA ASN A 164 -13.10 -6.19 -2.04
C ASN A 164 -14.53 -6.15 -2.56
N GLU A 165 -14.79 -6.67 -3.76
CA GLU A 165 -16.12 -6.69 -4.37
C GLU A 165 -17.04 -7.78 -3.79
N ARG A 166 -16.50 -8.69 -2.98
CA ARG A 166 -17.27 -9.77 -2.33
C ARG A 166 -17.75 -9.33 -0.95
N VAL A 167 -18.51 -8.24 -0.93
CA VAL A 167 -19.02 -7.62 0.29
C VAL A 167 -20.07 -8.50 0.98
N SER A 168 -19.89 -8.69 2.28
CA SER A 168 -20.86 -9.38 3.15
C SER A 168 -20.76 -8.86 4.58
N VAL A 169 -21.90 -8.76 5.26
CA VAL A 169 -21.97 -8.48 6.70
C VAL A 169 -21.42 -9.63 7.55
N ALA A 170 -21.32 -10.84 6.98
CA ALA A 170 -20.72 -11.99 7.64
C ALA A 170 -19.19 -12.01 7.58
N ASN A 171 -18.59 -11.19 6.73
CA ASN A 171 -17.13 -11.07 6.69
C ASN A 171 -16.64 -10.31 7.92
N ARG A 172 -15.57 -10.81 8.56
CA ARG A 172 -14.93 -10.14 9.72
C ARG A 172 -15.91 -9.84 10.88
N GLY A 173 -16.65 -10.84 11.32
CA GLY A 173 -17.71 -10.69 12.34
C GLY A 173 -17.29 -10.11 13.70
N SER A 174 -16.00 -10.06 14.03
CA SER A 174 -15.45 -9.41 15.23
C SER A 174 -15.04 -7.94 15.01
N GLN A 175 -15.12 -7.43 13.78
CA GLN A 175 -14.72 -6.06 13.45
C GLN A 175 -15.90 -5.09 13.57
N ASN A 176 -15.73 -3.99 14.30
CA ASN A 176 -16.76 -2.95 14.46
C ASN A 176 -16.94 -2.13 13.17
N GLY A 177 -17.94 -2.52 12.35
CA GLY A 177 -18.26 -1.82 11.09
C GLY A 177 -17.17 -1.96 10.00
N PRO A 178 -17.49 -1.49 8.79
CA PRO A 178 -18.73 -0.81 8.40
C PRO A 178 -19.95 -1.74 8.45
N ILE A 179 -21.11 -1.20 8.87
CA ILE A 179 -22.35 -2.00 9.05
C ILE A 179 -22.94 -2.50 7.73
N GLY A 180 -22.62 -1.87 6.62
CA GLY A 180 -22.97 -2.34 5.27
C GLY A 180 -22.19 -3.58 4.82
N GLY A 181 -21.26 -4.05 5.65
CA GLY A 181 -20.37 -5.17 5.32
C GLY A 181 -19.08 -4.73 4.64
N MET A 182 -18.21 -5.69 4.45
CA MET A 182 -16.88 -5.49 3.89
C MET A 182 -16.47 -6.69 3.03
N GLY A 183 -15.38 -6.56 2.28
CA GLY A 183 -14.85 -7.62 1.44
C GLY A 183 -14.38 -8.85 2.20
N GLN A 184 -14.05 -9.90 1.50
CA GLN A 184 -13.51 -11.14 2.08
C GLN A 184 -11.96 -11.09 2.20
N ARG A 185 -11.42 -11.90 3.13
CA ARG A 185 -9.97 -11.98 3.33
C ARG A 185 -9.21 -12.46 2.09
N ALA A 186 -9.67 -13.55 1.49
CA ALA A 186 -9.03 -14.19 0.35
C ALA A 186 -9.27 -13.43 -0.96
N ASN A 187 -8.38 -13.65 -1.95
CA ASN A 187 -8.60 -13.17 -3.32
C ASN A 187 -9.63 -14.03 -4.09
N ALA A 188 -9.80 -13.78 -5.39
CA ALA A 188 -10.74 -14.53 -6.23
C ALA A 188 -10.42 -16.03 -6.37
N GLN A 189 -9.17 -16.42 -6.15
CA GLN A 189 -8.73 -17.83 -6.14
C GLN A 189 -8.90 -18.50 -4.76
N ASN A 190 -9.48 -17.80 -3.80
CA ASN A 190 -9.59 -18.22 -2.40
C ASN A 190 -8.22 -18.43 -1.73
N LEU A 191 -7.21 -17.64 -2.13
CA LEU A 191 -5.86 -17.65 -1.58
C LEU A 191 -5.65 -16.40 -0.72
N ASP A 192 -4.89 -16.57 0.37
CA ASP A 192 -4.45 -15.46 1.22
C ASP A 192 -3.21 -14.80 0.60
N LEU A 193 -3.37 -13.58 0.10
CA LEU A 193 -2.29 -12.82 -0.55
C LEU A 193 -1.12 -12.52 0.41
N ASN A 194 -1.41 -12.39 1.72
CA ASN A 194 -0.37 -12.19 2.74
C ASN A 194 0.26 -13.54 3.22
N ARG A 195 0.18 -14.57 2.39
CA ARG A 195 0.88 -15.86 2.53
C ARG A 195 1.61 -16.25 1.26
N ASP A 196 1.54 -15.39 0.21
CA ASP A 196 1.99 -15.72 -1.14
C ASP A 196 3.28 -15.00 -1.58
N CYS A 197 3.89 -14.18 -0.71
CA CYS A 197 5.06 -13.37 -1.10
C CYS A 197 6.29 -14.19 -1.51
N THR A 198 6.40 -15.45 -1.10
CA THR A 198 7.50 -16.33 -1.51
C THR A 198 7.15 -17.28 -2.65
N LYS A 199 5.89 -17.69 -2.75
CA LYS A 199 5.44 -18.61 -3.81
C LYS A 199 5.10 -17.89 -5.11
N LEU A 200 4.52 -16.67 -4.99
CA LEU A 200 4.08 -15.85 -6.13
C LEU A 200 3.10 -16.61 -7.04
N GLU A 201 2.19 -17.37 -6.45
CA GLU A 201 1.18 -18.17 -7.16
C GLU A 201 0.11 -17.30 -7.79
N THR A 202 -0.24 -16.18 -7.12
CA THR A 202 -1.29 -15.26 -7.58
C THR A 202 -0.74 -14.20 -8.54
N PRO A 203 -1.55 -13.70 -9.48
CA PRO A 203 -1.14 -12.58 -10.33
C PRO A 203 -0.88 -11.31 -9.51
N GLU A 204 -1.63 -11.11 -8.41
CA GLU A 204 -1.44 -9.98 -7.50
C GLU A 204 -0.05 -10.03 -6.85
N ALA A 205 0.38 -11.18 -6.31
CA ALA A 205 1.70 -11.32 -5.68
C ALA A 205 2.83 -11.10 -6.69
N ARG A 206 2.71 -11.61 -7.91
CA ARG A 206 3.67 -11.32 -8.99
C ARG A 206 3.69 -9.84 -9.36
N SER A 207 2.53 -9.19 -9.39
CA SER A 207 2.42 -7.75 -9.67
C SER A 207 3.12 -6.91 -8.60
N MET A 208 2.92 -7.25 -7.31
CA MET A 208 3.61 -6.58 -6.20
C MET A 208 5.14 -6.80 -6.27
N ALA A 209 5.58 -8.04 -6.49
CA ALA A 209 7.02 -8.34 -6.62
C ALA A 209 7.66 -7.55 -7.79
N MET A 210 6.94 -7.41 -8.91
CA MET A 210 7.36 -6.60 -10.05
C MET A 210 7.41 -5.11 -9.70
N LEU A 211 6.41 -4.57 -8.99
CA LEU A 211 6.40 -3.19 -8.50
C LEU A 211 7.64 -2.92 -7.64
N LEU A 212 7.87 -3.78 -6.64
CA LEU A 212 9.02 -3.65 -5.73
C LEU A 212 10.36 -3.71 -6.47
N THR A 213 10.45 -4.49 -7.54
CA THR A 213 11.67 -4.60 -8.34
C THR A 213 11.88 -3.39 -9.24
N ARG A 214 10.81 -2.87 -9.85
CA ARG A 214 10.91 -1.80 -10.84
C ARG A 214 10.97 -0.41 -10.23
N TYR A 215 10.19 -0.15 -9.18
CA TYR A 215 10.15 1.15 -8.50
C TYR A 215 11.12 1.24 -7.31
N ASP A 216 11.58 0.11 -6.82
CA ASP A 216 12.58 -0.02 -5.78
C ASP A 216 12.34 0.91 -4.56
N PRO A 217 11.20 0.78 -3.85
CA PRO A 217 10.90 1.62 -2.70
C PRO A 217 11.87 1.34 -1.55
N HIS A 218 12.31 2.39 -0.83
CA HIS A 218 13.15 2.25 0.36
C HIS A 218 12.33 1.85 1.60
N VAL A 219 11.08 2.32 1.65
CA VAL A 219 10.12 2.01 2.72
C VAL A 219 8.87 1.41 2.08
N ALA A 220 8.32 0.35 2.67
CA ALA A 220 7.07 -0.25 2.23
C ALA A 220 6.18 -0.52 3.45
N ILE A 221 4.94 -0.06 3.39
CA ILE A 221 3.96 -0.15 4.48
C ILE A 221 2.74 -0.91 3.98
N ASP A 222 2.35 -1.95 4.72
CA ASP A 222 1.16 -2.76 4.46
C ASP A 222 0.13 -2.54 5.57
N LEU A 223 -1.05 -2.03 5.19
CA LEU A 223 -2.08 -1.57 6.10
C LEU A 223 -3.14 -2.65 6.30
N HIS A 224 -3.24 -3.13 7.54
CA HIS A 224 -4.12 -4.19 7.99
C HIS A 224 -5.06 -3.75 9.11
N THR A 225 -5.93 -4.69 9.50
CA THR A 225 -6.74 -4.64 10.71
C THR A 225 -6.66 -5.98 11.40
N THR A 226 -6.24 -5.96 12.65
CA THR A 226 -6.18 -7.18 13.47
C THR A 226 -7.59 -7.74 13.72
N ASP A 227 -7.71 -9.03 13.86
CA ASP A 227 -8.87 -9.67 14.52
C ASP A 227 -8.78 -9.56 16.04
N GLY A 228 -7.63 -9.18 16.56
CA GLY A 228 -7.26 -8.68 17.87
C GLY A 228 -7.94 -9.31 19.08
N SER A 229 -7.47 -8.95 20.25
CA SER A 229 -8.21 -9.21 21.49
C SER A 229 -8.91 -7.94 21.96
N ALA A 230 -10.11 -8.07 22.50
CA ALA A 230 -10.86 -6.95 23.09
C ALA A 230 -10.10 -6.26 24.25
N ASP A 231 -9.11 -6.92 24.79
CA ASP A 231 -8.29 -6.41 25.91
C ASP A 231 -7.15 -5.46 25.46
N SER A 232 -6.95 -5.26 24.14
CA SER A 232 -5.92 -4.36 23.64
C SER A 232 -6.29 -2.90 23.90
N GLY A 233 -5.38 -2.12 24.48
CA GLY A 233 -5.52 -0.68 24.69
C GLY A 233 -4.94 0.18 23.56
N PHE A 234 -4.47 -0.42 22.48
CA PHE A 234 -3.83 0.27 21.38
C PHE A 234 -4.79 0.46 20.22
N TYR A 235 -4.92 1.69 19.70
CA TYR A 235 -5.69 1.97 18.48
C TYR A 235 -5.05 1.39 17.22
N LEU A 236 -3.73 1.24 17.24
CA LEU A 236 -2.96 0.66 16.16
C LEU A 236 -1.73 -0.05 16.74
N THR A 237 -1.45 -1.20 16.19
CA THR A 237 -0.18 -1.89 16.41
C THR A 237 0.58 -2.01 15.09
N TYR A 238 1.89 -2.11 15.18
CA TYR A 238 2.77 -2.25 14.03
C TYR A 238 3.84 -3.31 14.30
N GLU A 239 4.38 -3.89 13.24
CA GLU A 239 5.55 -4.74 13.34
C GLU A 239 6.46 -4.56 12.12
N THR A 240 7.71 -4.88 12.31
CA THR A 240 8.71 -4.97 11.25
C THR A 240 8.91 -6.44 10.87
N SER A 241 9.77 -6.71 9.91
CA SER A 241 10.27 -8.08 9.76
C SER A 241 10.92 -8.56 11.07
N LEU A 242 10.59 -9.77 11.47
CA LEU A 242 11.23 -10.47 12.59
C LEU A 242 12.24 -11.51 12.10
N ASN A 243 12.62 -11.48 10.82
CA ASN A 243 13.57 -12.42 10.28
C ASN A 243 14.99 -12.13 10.82
N PRO A 244 15.66 -13.10 11.45
CA PRO A 244 16.99 -12.89 12.02
C PRO A 244 18.08 -12.60 10.98
N ASN A 245 17.80 -12.88 9.71
CA ASN A 245 18.71 -12.59 8.60
C ASN A 245 18.57 -11.17 8.02
N ASP A 246 17.65 -10.37 8.54
CA ASP A 246 17.50 -8.99 8.10
C ASP A 246 18.76 -8.17 8.43
N SER A 247 19.10 -7.25 7.53
CA SER A 247 20.18 -6.30 7.79
C SER A 247 19.89 -5.47 9.05
N LYS A 248 20.89 -5.36 9.91
CA LYS A 248 20.79 -4.51 11.11
C LYS A 248 20.71 -3.03 10.76
N ALA A 249 21.18 -2.63 9.59
CA ALA A 249 21.08 -1.26 9.13
C ALA A 249 19.62 -0.82 8.93
N THR A 250 18.78 -1.67 8.32
CA THR A 250 17.36 -1.38 8.09
C THR A 250 16.50 -1.68 9.31
N SER A 251 16.66 -2.86 9.92
CA SER A 251 15.86 -3.27 11.08
C SER A 251 16.12 -2.41 12.32
N GLY A 252 17.39 -2.01 12.57
CA GLY A 252 17.74 -1.09 13.64
C GLY A 252 17.15 0.30 13.44
N LEU A 253 17.25 0.87 12.22
CA LEU A 253 16.64 2.18 11.94
C LEU A 253 15.12 2.18 12.21
N LEU A 254 14.43 1.10 11.83
CA LEU A 254 13.00 0.96 12.11
C LEU A 254 12.70 0.89 13.61
N ARG A 255 13.33 -0.05 14.32
CA ARG A 255 12.97 -0.39 15.69
C ARG A 255 13.52 0.58 16.73
N ASP A 256 14.71 1.16 16.48
CA ASP A 256 15.38 2.00 17.47
C ASP A 256 15.13 3.49 17.24
N SER A 257 14.61 3.89 16.07
CA SER A 257 14.45 5.29 15.73
C SER A 257 13.08 5.64 15.14
N LEU A 258 12.70 5.10 13.98
CA LEU A 258 11.48 5.50 13.27
C LEU A 258 10.23 5.21 14.10
N LEU A 259 9.98 3.95 14.44
CA LEU A 259 8.73 3.55 15.12
C LEU A 259 8.59 4.17 16.51
N PRO A 260 9.64 4.23 17.37
CA PRO A 260 9.55 4.95 18.64
C PRO A 260 9.25 6.45 18.48
N SER A 261 9.85 7.11 17.47
CA SER A 261 9.58 8.53 17.19
C SER A 261 8.15 8.76 16.78
N VAL A 262 7.62 7.95 15.87
CA VAL A 262 6.23 8.01 15.38
C VAL A 262 5.26 7.80 16.56
N THR A 263 5.45 6.74 17.35
CA THR A 263 4.61 6.43 18.51
C THR A 263 4.55 7.59 19.50
N LYS A 264 5.73 8.16 19.82
CA LYS A 264 5.82 9.31 20.72
C LYS A 264 5.05 10.53 20.20
N THR A 265 5.18 10.79 18.89
CA THR A 265 4.54 11.95 18.26
C THR A 265 3.01 11.79 18.22
N ILE A 266 2.52 10.60 17.87
CA ILE A 266 1.08 10.29 17.86
C ILE A 266 0.49 10.43 19.27
N LYS A 267 1.16 9.91 20.29
CA LYS A 267 0.72 10.09 21.68
C LYS A 267 0.64 11.56 22.08
N ALA A 268 1.63 12.35 21.69
CA ALA A 268 1.67 13.78 22.01
C ALA A 268 0.61 14.59 21.25
N LYS A 269 0.36 14.29 19.98
CA LYS A 269 -0.58 15.05 19.12
C LYS A 269 -2.04 14.63 19.30
N HIS A 270 -2.30 13.33 19.48
CA HIS A 270 -3.64 12.74 19.40
C HIS A 270 -4.08 12.04 20.69
N GLY A 271 -3.16 11.82 21.64
CA GLY A 271 -3.44 11.12 22.89
C GLY A 271 -3.57 9.58 22.74
N TRP A 272 -3.41 9.05 21.55
CA TRP A 272 -3.58 7.63 21.26
C TRP A 272 -2.31 6.83 21.49
N ASP A 273 -2.48 5.58 21.96
CA ASP A 273 -1.39 4.65 22.19
C ASP A 273 -1.24 3.72 20.99
N TYR A 274 -0.01 3.62 20.49
CA TYR A 274 0.40 2.68 19.45
C TYR A 274 1.54 1.82 19.99
N PHE A 275 1.65 0.58 19.54
CA PHE A 275 2.67 -0.35 20.04
C PHE A 275 3.02 -1.42 19.00
N TYR A 276 3.98 -2.27 19.37
CA TYR A 276 4.33 -3.43 18.54
C TYR A 276 3.19 -4.45 18.50
N TYR A 277 3.01 -5.10 17.35
CA TYR A 277 1.97 -6.08 17.13
C TYR A 277 2.24 -7.37 17.91
N GLY A 278 1.25 -7.83 18.62
CA GLY A 278 1.32 -9.04 19.41
C GLY A 278 0.00 -9.32 20.13
N GLY A 279 0.05 -10.21 21.08
CA GLY A 279 -1.10 -10.58 21.89
C GLY A 279 -0.75 -10.68 23.38
N VAL A 280 -1.78 -10.68 24.19
CA VAL A 280 -1.68 -10.91 25.63
C VAL A 280 -2.03 -12.35 25.92
N ALA A 281 -1.11 -13.08 26.53
CA ALA A 281 -1.38 -14.43 26.98
C ALA A 281 -2.36 -14.39 28.17
N ARG A 282 -3.40 -15.23 28.10
CA ARG A 282 -4.33 -15.42 29.22
C ARG A 282 -3.71 -16.35 30.23
N GLY A 283 -3.69 -15.98 31.50
CA GLY A 283 -3.17 -16.80 32.60
C GLY A 283 -2.79 -15.97 33.82
N ALA A 284 -2.21 -16.63 34.83
CA ALA A 284 -1.80 -15.99 36.07
C ALA A 284 -0.68 -14.94 35.90
N GLU A 285 0.20 -15.19 34.90
CA GLU A 285 1.18 -14.21 34.44
C GLU A 285 0.72 -13.63 33.10
N ARG A 286 0.30 -12.36 33.08
CA ARG A 286 0.04 -11.64 31.84
C ARG A 286 1.38 -11.39 31.13
N SER A 287 1.55 -11.99 29.98
CA SER A 287 2.71 -11.75 29.14
C SER A 287 2.28 -11.24 27.77
N TYR A 288 3.03 -10.29 27.23
CA TYR A 288 2.87 -9.84 25.86
C TYR A 288 3.82 -10.65 24.98
N TRP A 289 3.29 -11.15 23.85
CA TRP A 289 4.06 -11.95 22.90
C TRP A 289 3.91 -11.39 21.50
N SER A 290 5.01 -11.43 20.73
CA SER A 290 5.00 -11.04 19.33
C SER A 290 4.64 -12.24 18.45
N TYR A 291 4.09 -11.96 17.26
CA TYR A 291 3.80 -13.01 16.26
C TYR A 291 5.10 -13.55 15.64
N GLY A 292 5.65 -14.64 16.16
CA GLY A 292 6.87 -15.26 15.64
C GLY A 292 6.78 -15.71 14.19
N ASP A 293 5.58 -16.00 13.71
CA ASP A 293 5.34 -16.29 12.29
C ASP A 293 5.73 -15.15 11.35
N LEU A 294 5.71 -13.89 11.82
CA LEU A 294 6.14 -12.72 11.05
C LEU A 294 7.64 -12.71 10.72
N ALA A 295 8.38 -13.71 11.13
CA ALA A 295 9.73 -13.93 10.65
C ALA A 295 9.80 -14.69 9.31
N LYS A 296 8.68 -15.18 8.82
CA LYS A 296 8.61 -15.92 7.56
C LYS A 296 8.35 -14.97 6.38
N ALA A 297 9.19 -15.03 5.36
CA ALA A 297 9.10 -14.15 4.20
C ALA A 297 7.83 -14.34 3.32
N ARG A 298 6.93 -15.23 3.71
CA ARG A 298 5.61 -15.34 3.07
C ARG A 298 4.69 -14.15 3.39
N TYR A 299 4.99 -13.39 4.47
CA TYR A 299 4.29 -12.18 4.87
C TYR A 299 4.93 -10.95 4.22
N THR A 300 4.12 -9.97 3.86
CA THR A 300 4.57 -8.76 3.14
C THR A 300 5.65 -8.00 3.89
N SER A 301 5.47 -7.68 5.16
CA SER A 301 6.45 -6.92 5.94
C SER A 301 7.82 -7.61 6.00
N THR A 302 7.82 -8.93 6.18
CA THR A 302 9.05 -9.72 6.19
C THR A 302 9.64 -9.87 4.79
N TYR A 303 8.80 -10.04 3.76
CA TYR A 303 9.27 -10.02 2.37
C TYR A 303 9.96 -8.70 2.01
N PHE A 304 9.45 -7.57 2.50
CA PHE A 304 10.12 -6.27 2.35
C PHE A 304 11.45 -6.26 3.12
N GLY A 305 11.49 -6.75 4.36
CA GLY A 305 12.69 -6.78 5.20
C GLY A 305 13.82 -7.61 4.60
N VAL A 306 13.56 -8.85 4.18
CA VAL A 306 14.58 -9.73 3.57
C VAL A 306 15.03 -9.25 2.18
N ARG A 307 14.35 -8.27 1.59
CA ARG A 307 14.78 -7.53 0.41
C ARG A 307 15.54 -6.25 0.77
N ASN A 308 16.00 -6.13 2.01
CA ASN A 308 16.74 -4.97 2.52
C ASN A 308 15.93 -3.65 2.54
N ARG A 309 14.61 -3.72 2.61
CA ARG A 309 13.75 -2.54 2.66
C ARG A 309 13.16 -2.35 4.06
N LEU A 310 12.86 -1.11 4.40
CA LEU A 310 12.17 -0.79 5.65
C LEU A 310 10.71 -1.24 5.52
N GLY A 311 10.42 -2.48 5.90
CA GLY A 311 9.08 -3.08 5.84
C GLY A 311 8.31 -2.89 7.13
N ILE A 312 7.10 -2.34 7.04
CA ILE A 312 6.22 -2.09 8.19
C ILE A 312 4.86 -2.74 7.95
N LEU A 313 4.47 -3.63 8.86
CA LEU A 313 3.09 -4.09 9.03
C LEU A 313 2.37 -3.11 9.94
N VAL A 314 1.15 -2.76 9.58
CA VAL A 314 0.26 -1.94 10.41
C VAL A 314 -1.03 -2.71 10.66
N GLU A 315 -1.47 -2.76 11.92
CA GLU A 315 -2.65 -3.49 12.34
C GLU A 315 -3.53 -2.58 13.22
N THR A 316 -4.61 -2.06 12.68
CA THR A 316 -5.57 -1.27 13.45
C THR A 316 -6.43 -2.14 14.36
N TYR A 317 -6.95 -1.54 15.42
CA TYR A 317 -7.74 -2.24 16.42
C TYR A 317 -9.18 -2.49 15.93
N SER A 318 -9.53 -3.74 15.67
CA SER A 318 -10.82 -4.13 15.07
C SER A 318 -12.06 -3.70 15.88
N TYR A 319 -11.93 -3.52 17.18
CA TYR A 319 -13.03 -3.09 18.07
C TYR A 319 -13.18 -1.56 18.18
N ALA A 320 -12.26 -0.78 17.63
CA ALA A 320 -12.46 0.66 17.47
C ALA A 320 -13.53 0.94 16.39
N SER A 321 -14.12 2.12 16.39
CA SER A 321 -15.05 2.52 15.33
C SER A 321 -14.36 2.51 13.97
N PHE A 322 -15.11 2.32 12.88
CA PHE A 322 -14.55 2.34 11.53
C PHE A 322 -13.86 3.67 11.23
N GLU A 323 -14.47 4.79 11.66
CA GLU A 323 -13.87 6.13 11.52
C GLU A 323 -12.54 6.24 12.27
N ASP A 324 -12.46 5.75 13.51
CA ASP A 324 -11.25 5.83 14.31
C ASP A 324 -10.12 4.96 13.73
N ARG A 325 -10.45 3.79 13.16
CA ARG A 325 -9.46 2.97 12.46
C ARG A 325 -8.90 3.67 11.21
N ILE A 326 -9.72 4.41 10.44
CA ILE A 326 -9.25 5.23 9.33
C ILE A 326 -8.31 6.33 9.84
N LYS A 327 -8.69 7.04 10.92
CA LYS A 327 -7.85 8.08 11.55
C LYS A 327 -6.53 7.52 12.06
N ALA A 328 -6.56 6.33 12.69
CA ALA A 328 -5.36 5.69 13.19
C ALA A 328 -4.34 5.43 12.09
N ASN A 329 -4.78 4.86 10.97
CA ASN A 329 -3.93 4.66 9.79
C ASN A 329 -3.44 6.00 9.22
N TYR A 330 -4.33 6.97 9.04
CA TYR A 330 -4.01 8.25 8.44
C TYR A 330 -2.93 8.99 9.24
N TRP A 331 -3.09 9.11 10.56
CA TRP A 331 -2.10 9.75 11.42
C TRP A 331 -0.77 8.98 11.48
N PHE A 332 -0.83 7.64 11.47
CA PHE A 332 0.39 6.84 11.39
C PHE A 332 1.17 7.13 10.11
N LEU A 333 0.48 7.16 8.98
CA LEU A 333 1.09 7.48 7.69
C LEU A 333 1.70 8.89 7.67
N GLU A 334 0.97 9.90 8.19
CA GLU A 334 1.50 11.26 8.27
C GLU A 334 2.80 11.33 9.07
N GLU A 335 2.85 10.71 10.25
CA GLU A 335 4.03 10.77 11.10
C GLU A 335 5.22 9.96 10.54
N VAL A 336 4.95 8.81 9.90
CA VAL A 336 6.00 8.07 9.18
C VAL A 336 6.55 8.90 8.03
N LEU A 337 5.70 9.53 7.25
CA LEU A 337 6.12 10.37 6.12
C LEU A 337 6.88 11.62 6.59
N ASP A 338 6.44 12.27 7.66
CA ASP A 338 7.18 13.38 8.30
C ASP A 338 8.56 12.94 8.77
N TYR A 339 8.68 11.74 9.36
CA TYR A 339 9.97 11.17 9.73
C TYR A 339 10.85 10.92 8.51
N VAL A 340 10.30 10.29 7.46
CA VAL A 340 11.04 9.97 6.23
C VAL A 340 11.50 11.24 5.51
N VAL A 341 10.71 12.29 5.50
CA VAL A 341 11.10 13.60 4.94
C VAL A 341 12.30 14.18 5.67
N LYS A 342 12.29 14.13 7.00
CA LYS A 342 13.38 14.63 7.85
C LYS A 342 14.65 13.78 7.78
N SER A 343 14.48 12.46 7.66
CA SER A 343 15.55 11.47 7.81
C SER A 343 15.85 10.69 6.51
N GLY A 344 15.39 11.19 5.35
CA GLY A 344 15.45 10.46 4.08
C GLY A 344 16.86 10.03 3.66
N GLU A 345 17.88 10.81 3.97
CA GLU A 345 19.28 10.42 3.74
C GLU A 345 19.68 9.21 4.57
N SER A 346 19.30 9.17 5.86
CA SER A 346 19.56 8.02 6.72
C SER A 346 18.83 6.77 6.25
N VAL A 347 17.57 6.92 5.75
CA VAL A 347 16.80 5.83 5.16
C VAL A 347 17.52 5.27 3.92
N ARG A 348 17.90 6.12 2.98
CA ARG A 348 18.62 5.68 1.76
C ARG A 348 19.97 5.03 2.09
N ARG A 349 20.71 5.60 3.04
CA ARG A 349 21.99 5.04 3.48
C ARG A 349 21.82 3.67 4.14
N ALA A 350 20.82 3.48 5.00
CA ALA A 350 20.53 2.18 5.61
C ALA A 350 20.22 1.10 4.56
N VAL A 351 19.39 1.44 3.56
CA VAL A 351 19.08 0.54 2.43
C VAL A 351 20.34 0.25 1.60
N ALA A 352 21.13 1.26 1.25
CA ALA A 352 22.36 1.07 0.48
C ALA A 352 23.40 0.22 1.24
N THR A 353 23.49 0.38 2.57
CA THR A 353 24.34 -0.46 3.42
C THR A 353 23.87 -1.91 3.36
N ALA A 354 22.58 -2.13 3.56
CA ALA A 354 21.99 -3.47 3.52
C ALA A 354 22.17 -4.15 2.15
N ASP A 355 21.96 -3.42 1.06
CA ASP A 355 22.14 -3.94 -0.31
C ASP A 355 23.61 -4.26 -0.63
N GLY A 356 24.57 -3.58 0.04
CA GLY A 356 25.98 -3.86 -0.07
C GLY A 356 26.48 -5.04 0.78
N GLU A 357 25.66 -5.57 1.68
CA GLU A 357 26.04 -6.69 2.55
C GLU A 357 26.13 -8.00 1.77
N SER A 358 27.28 -8.68 1.84
CA SER A 358 27.41 -10.03 1.29
C SER A 358 26.93 -11.08 2.29
N VAL A 359 26.16 -12.05 1.82
CA VAL A 359 25.76 -13.23 2.59
C VAL A 359 26.71 -14.41 2.35
N ILE A 360 27.68 -14.29 1.45
CA ILE A 360 28.64 -15.33 1.13
C ILE A 360 29.53 -15.63 2.36
N GLY A 361 29.56 -16.86 2.79
CA GLY A 361 30.35 -17.30 3.96
C GLY A 361 29.72 -16.97 5.32
N LYS A 362 28.52 -16.38 5.35
CA LYS A 362 27.77 -16.15 6.59
C LYS A 362 26.89 -17.33 6.92
N GLU A 363 26.72 -17.60 8.20
CA GLU A 363 25.67 -18.48 8.70
C GLU A 363 24.32 -17.77 8.63
N LEU A 364 23.31 -18.44 8.07
CA LEU A 364 21.96 -17.92 7.99
C LEU A 364 21.01 -18.75 8.86
N ALA A 365 20.15 -18.09 9.61
CA ALA A 365 19.11 -18.74 10.38
C ALA A 365 18.06 -19.36 9.43
N VAL A 366 17.86 -20.66 9.53
CA VAL A 366 16.84 -21.41 8.77
C VAL A 366 15.62 -21.76 9.62
N ARG A 367 15.75 -21.65 10.94
CA ARG A 367 14.71 -21.83 11.96
C ARG A 367 14.87 -20.79 13.06
N GLN A 368 13.75 -20.43 13.65
CA GLN A 368 13.71 -19.51 14.77
C GLN A 368 12.52 -19.83 15.67
N GLU A 369 12.61 -19.44 16.92
CA GLU A 369 11.55 -19.49 17.92
C GLU A 369 11.56 -18.20 18.76
N LEU A 370 10.42 -17.88 19.37
CA LEU A 370 10.32 -16.77 20.30
C LEU A 370 10.96 -17.18 21.62
N VAL A 371 11.76 -16.30 22.17
CA VAL A 371 12.36 -16.44 23.50
C VAL A 371 11.81 -15.36 24.42
N LYS A 372 11.83 -15.63 25.74
CA LYS A 372 11.43 -14.63 26.75
C LYS A 372 12.36 -13.42 26.65
N GLY A 373 11.78 -12.23 26.60
CA GLY A 373 12.53 -10.98 26.64
C GLY A 373 13.32 -10.82 27.94
N ALA A 374 14.47 -10.16 27.87
CA ALA A 374 15.36 -9.93 29.01
C ALA A 374 14.73 -8.98 30.05
N ALA A 375 13.83 -8.08 29.61
CA ALA A 375 13.17 -7.11 30.47
C ALA A 375 11.66 -7.05 30.18
N PRO A 376 10.82 -6.74 31.18
CA PRO A 376 9.41 -6.49 30.97
C PRO A 376 9.20 -5.21 30.16
N VAL A 377 8.15 -5.20 29.33
CA VAL A 377 7.71 -4.02 28.59
C VAL A 377 6.36 -3.56 29.14
N PRO A 378 6.11 -2.24 29.24
CA PRO A 378 4.81 -1.72 29.62
C PRO A 378 3.80 -1.97 28.49
N VAL A 379 2.64 -2.52 28.83
CA VAL A 379 1.56 -2.79 27.87
C VAL A 379 0.30 -2.07 28.36
N VAL A 380 -0.35 -1.36 27.44
CA VAL A 380 -1.63 -0.67 27.72
C VAL A 380 -2.77 -1.65 27.47
N PHE A 381 -3.67 -1.76 28.44
CA PHE A 381 -4.89 -2.55 28.33
C PHE A 381 -6.11 -1.63 28.20
N ALA A 382 -7.06 -2.01 27.39
CA ALA A 382 -8.39 -1.42 27.40
C ALA A 382 -9.08 -1.79 28.71
N HIS A 383 -9.54 -0.77 29.45
CA HIS A 383 -10.47 -1.01 30.53
C HIS A 383 -11.85 -1.25 29.93
N THR A 384 -12.31 -2.49 29.97
CA THR A 384 -13.73 -2.76 29.76
C THR A 384 -14.45 -2.17 30.97
N VAL A 385 -15.11 -1.05 30.79
CA VAL A 385 -16.07 -0.57 31.76
C VAL A 385 -17.26 -1.52 31.64
N ALA A 386 -17.49 -2.32 32.68
CA ALA A 386 -18.62 -3.23 32.80
C ALA A 386 -19.95 -2.46 32.83
#